data_48bcae26401264867da6256b004317a8
#
_entry.id   48bcae26401264867da6256b004317a8
#
_cell.length_a   1.000
_cell.length_b   1.000
_cell.length_c   1.000
_cell.angle_alpha   90.00
_cell.angle_beta   90.00
_cell.angle_gamma   90.00
#
_symmetry.space_group_name_H-M   'P 1'
#
loop_
_entity.id
_entity.type
_entity.pdbx_description
1 polymer ?
#
loop_
_entity_poly.entity_id
_entity_poly.type
_entity_poly.pdbx_seq_one_letter_code
_entity_poly.pdbx_strand_id
1 'polypeptide(L)'
;IQTFADKYDVDSNFIKAIIKQESGFNPNATSKKGAMGLMQLMPQTAKSLGVINAYNPWENVEGGVKHLKSLLNTYKGNKELTLAAYNAGSGAVKKYGGIPPYKETQNYVSSIMASYNKLNEVSL
;
A
#
# COMPACT_ATOMS: atom_id res chain seq x y z
N ILE A 1 2.33 9.21 -9.40
CA ILE A 1 1.56 9.14 -8.13
C ILE A 1 0.36 10.06 -8.18
N GLN A 2 0.57 11.34 -8.49
CA GLN A 2 -0.52 12.31 -8.49
C GLN A 2 -1.62 11.95 -9.47
N THR A 3 -1.28 11.47 -10.66
CA THR A 3 -2.26 11.05 -11.67
C THR A 3 -3.23 10.01 -11.11
N PHE A 4 -2.71 8.99 -10.42
CA PHE A 4 -3.56 7.93 -9.89
C PHE A 4 -4.20 8.30 -8.56
N ALA A 5 -3.58 9.17 -7.77
CA ALA A 5 -4.21 9.76 -6.60
C ALA A 5 -5.50 10.48 -7.00
N ASP A 6 -5.43 11.27 -8.06
CA ASP A 6 -6.60 12.00 -8.58
C ASP A 6 -7.62 11.05 -9.20
N LYS A 7 -7.15 10.09 -10.02
CA LYS A 7 -8.03 9.15 -10.73
C LYS A 7 -8.87 8.31 -9.77
N TYR A 8 -8.28 7.85 -8.68
CA TYR A 8 -8.93 6.93 -7.74
C TYR A 8 -9.36 7.60 -6.43
N ASP A 9 -9.16 8.90 -6.32
CA ASP A 9 -9.49 9.68 -5.12
C ASP A 9 -8.82 9.09 -3.87
N VAL A 10 -7.49 9.01 -3.92
CA VAL A 10 -6.66 8.57 -2.81
C VAL A 10 -5.62 9.64 -2.51
N ASP A 11 -5.39 9.93 -1.24
CA ASP A 11 -4.42 10.93 -0.80
C ASP A 11 -3.01 10.59 -1.31
N SER A 12 -2.41 11.50 -2.08
CA SER A 12 -1.09 11.29 -2.68
C SER A 12 0.01 11.11 -1.63
N ASN A 13 -0.08 11.79 -0.50
CA ASN A 13 0.91 11.63 0.59
C ASN A 13 0.82 10.24 1.21
N PHE A 14 -0.38 9.68 1.29
CA PHE A 14 -0.56 8.32 1.77
C PHE A 14 0.09 7.30 0.83
N ILE A 15 -0.10 7.48 -0.48
CA ILE A 15 0.54 6.64 -1.49
C ILE A 15 2.08 6.76 -1.39
N LYS A 16 2.60 7.97 -1.27
CA LYS A 16 4.05 8.21 -1.14
C LYS A 16 4.64 7.51 0.08
N ALA A 17 3.95 7.57 1.22
CA ALA A 17 4.41 6.92 2.44
C ALA A 17 4.47 5.40 2.28
N ILE A 18 3.48 4.82 1.59
CA ILE A 18 3.46 3.38 1.31
C ILE A 18 4.61 2.99 0.37
N ILE A 19 4.81 3.71 -0.72
CA ILE A 19 5.89 3.42 -1.68
C ILE A 19 7.25 3.52 -1.01
N LYS A 20 7.45 4.52 -0.16
CA LYS A 20 8.69 4.67 0.60
C LYS A 20 8.96 3.44 1.46
N GLN A 21 7.97 2.97 2.17
CA GLN A 21 8.10 1.80 3.05
C GLN A 21 8.30 0.51 2.26
N GLU A 22 7.56 0.34 1.16
CA GLU A 22 7.58 -0.90 0.40
C GLU A 22 8.86 -1.09 -0.40
N SER A 23 9.30 -0.06 -1.11
CA SER A 23 10.40 -0.20 -2.08
C SER A 23 11.48 0.87 -1.96
N GLY A 24 11.28 1.90 -1.14
CA GLY A 24 12.16 3.07 -1.13
C GLY A 24 12.21 3.76 -2.50
N PHE A 25 11.11 3.75 -3.24
CA PHE A 25 10.99 4.30 -4.59
C PHE A 25 11.83 3.56 -5.63
N ASN A 26 12.18 2.29 -5.38
CA ASN A 26 12.89 1.45 -6.35
C ASN A 26 11.89 0.65 -7.18
N PRO A 27 11.70 0.96 -8.48
CA PRO A 27 10.73 0.25 -9.31
C PRO A 27 11.13 -1.21 -9.59
N ASN A 28 12.38 -1.57 -9.35
CA ASN A 28 12.90 -2.92 -9.58
C ASN A 28 12.97 -3.77 -8.31
N ALA A 29 12.46 -3.26 -7.19
CA ALA A 29 12.53 -3.98 -5.93
C ALA A 29 11.75 -5.29 -5.99
N THR A 30 12.35 -6.35 -5.46
CA THR A 30 11.72 -7.66 -5.32
C THR A 30 11.96 -8.16 -3.89
N SER A 31 10.90 -8.50 -3.17
CA SER A 31 11.04 -9.03 -1.82
C SER A 31 11.38 -10.52 -1.85
N LYS A 32 11.81 -11.05 -0.70
CA LYS A 32 12.08 -12.49 -0.55
C LYS A 32 10.86 -13.34 -0.86
N LYS A 33 9.66 -12.82 -0.65
CA LYS A 33 8.40 -13.53 -0.91
C LYS A 33 7.89 -13.33 -2.33
N GLY A 34 8.57 -12.53 -3.15
CA GLY A 34 8.21 -12.31 -4.54
C GLY A 34 7.32 -11.09 -4.79
N ALA A 35 7.16 -10.21 -3.81
CA ALA A 35 6.49 -8.93 -4.04
C ALA A 35 7.33 -8.05 -4.96
N MET A 36 6.69 -7.35 -5.89
CA MET A 36 7.37 -6.68 -7.00
C MET A 36 7.05 -5.19 -7.08
N GLY A 37 8.07 -4.40 -7.37
CA GLY A 37 7.97 -3.01 -7.80
C GLY A 37 7.69 -2.01 -6.69
N LEU A 38 7.29 -0.82 -7.09
CA LEU A 38 7.14 0.33 -6.20
C LEU A 38 6.20 0.09 -5.02
N MET A 39 5.05 -0.53 -5.25
CA MET A 39 4.05 -0.80 -4.21
C MET A 39 4.05 -2.26 -3.75
N GLN A 40 5.06 -3.03 -4.17
CA GLN A 40 5.28 -4.42 -3.74
C GLN A 40 4.06 -5.31 -3.90
N LEU A 41 3.62 -5.46 -5.15
CA LEU A 41 2.49 -6.32 -5.48
C LEU A 41 2.92 -7.79 -5.58
N MET A 42 2.22 -8.65 -4.86
CA MET A 42 2.41 -10.10 -5.02
C MET A 42 1.89 -10.53 -6.40
N PRO A 43 2.50 -11.57 -7.01
CA PRO A 43 2.11 -11.99 -8.36
C PRO A 43 0.62 -12.22 -8.55
N GLN A 44 -0.03 -12.86 -7.61
CA GLN A 44 -1.45 -13.16 -7.70
C GLN A 44 -2.31 -11.89 -7.60
N THR A 45 -1.93 -10.97 -6.72
CA THR A 45 -2.59 -9.67 -6.59
C THR A 45 -2.43 -8.84 -7.87
N ALA A 46 -1.22 -8.79 -8.41
CA ALA A 46 -0.94 -8.08 -9.67
C ALA A 46 -1.83 -8.62 -10.80
N LYS A 47 -1.93 -9.94 -10.91
CA LYS A 47 -2.78 -10.59 -11.90
C LYS A 47 -4.25 -10.20 -11.74
N SER A 48 -4.76 -10.22 -10.52
CA SER A 48 -6.16 -9.87 -10.25
C SER A 48 -6.46 -8.40 -10.53
N LEU A 49 -5.44 -7.54 -10.46
CA LEU A 49 -5.58 -6.11 -10.75
C LEU A 49 -5.38 -5.76 -12.22
N GLY A 50 -5.06 -6.76 -13.06
CA GLY A 50 -4.80 -6.53 -14.48
C GLY A 50 -3.42 -5.95 -14.76
N VAL A 51 -2.49 -6.07 -13.83
CA VAL A 51 -1.10 -5.62 -14.00
C VAL A 51 -0.34 -6.67 -14.79
N ILE A 52 0.17 -6.30 -15.97
CA ILE A 52 0.90 -7.20 -16.85
C ILE A 52 2.38 -7.25 -16.45
N ASN A 53 2.98 -6.08 -16.22
CA ASN A 53 4.38 -5.97 -15.79
C ASN A 53 4.45 -5.17 -14.49
N ALA A 54 4.60 -5.86 -13.38
CA ALA A 54 4.62 -5.24 -12.06
C ALA A 54 5.88 -4.40 -11.80
N TYR A 55 6.91 -4.52 -12.64
CA TYR A 55 8.10 -3.66 -12.55
C TYR A 55 7.96 -2.37 -13.37
N ASN A 56 6.93 -2.26 -14.21
CA ASN A 56 6.62 -1.00 -14.87
C ASN A 56 6.04 -0.05 -13.82
N PRO A 57 6.70 1.11 -13.55
CA PRO A 57 6.25 2.00 -12.48
C PRO A 57 4.80 2.46 -12.65
N TRP A 58 4.41 2.73 -13.87
CA TRP A 58 3.06 3.22 -14.18
C TRP A 58 2.01 2.15 -13.86
N GLU A 59 2.21 0.92 -14.36
CA GLU A 59 1.28 -0.18 -14.10
C GLU A 59 1.24 -0.57 -12.63
N ASN A 60 2.41 -0.61 -11.97
CA ASN A 60 2.50 -0.99 -10.57
C ASN A 60 1.74 -0.02 -9.68
N VAL A 61 1.97 1.28 -9.87
CA VAL A 61 1.31 2.31 -9.05
C VAL A 61 -0.20 2.31 -9.30
N GLU A 62 -0.62 2.21 -10.55
CA GLU A 62 -2.06 2.15 -10.83
C GLU A 62 -2.71 0.95 -10.13
N GLY A 63 -2.14 -0.24 -10.28
CA GLY A 63 -2.65 -1.45 -9.64
C GLY A 63 -2.65 -1.34 -8.12
N GLY A 64 -1.56 -0.85 -7.56
CA GLY A 64 -1.44 -0.66 -6.11
C GLY A 64 -2.44 0.34 -5.55
N VAL A 65 -2.66 1.44 -6.25
CA VAL A 65 -3.63 2.47 -5.81
C VAL A 65 -5.06 1.95 -5.92
N LYS A 66 -5.39 1.20 -6.96
CA LYS A 66 -6.70 0.54 -7.08
C LYS A 66 -6.94 -0.40 -5.89
N HIS A 67 -5.94 -1.21 -5.56
CA HIS A 67 -6.01 -2.13 -4.42
C HIS A 67 -6.19 -1.38 -3.12
N LEU A 68 -5.40 -0.33 -2.92
CA LEU A 68 -5.48 0.54 -1.75
C LEU A 68 -6.86 1.17 -1.60
N LYS A 69 -7.43 1.68 -2.71
CA LYS A 69 -8.78 2.27 -2.70
C LYS A 69 -9.84 1.25 -2.29
N SER A 70 -9.73 0.04 -2.82
CA SER A 70 -10.64 -1.05 -2.45
C SER A 70 -10.60 -1.31 -0.94
N LEU A 71 -9.40 -1.36 -0.36
CA LEU A 71 -9.24 -1.56 1.08
C LEU A 71 -9.76 -0.37 1.90
N LEU A 72 -9.49 0.85 1.44
CA LEU A 72 -10.03 2.05 2.09
C LEU A 72 -11.56 2.02 2.13
N ASN A 73 -12.19 1.58 1.05
CA ASN A 73 -13.65 1.43 1.01
C ASN A 73 -14.13 0.34 1.99
N THR A 74 -13.43 -0.79 2.02
CA THR A 74 -13.76 -1.90 2.93
C THR A 74 -13.71 -1.46 4.39
N TYR A 75 -12.71 -0.68 4.76
CA TYR A 75 -12.49 -0.23 6.15
C TYR A 75 -12.98 1.19 6.41
N LYS A 76 -13.80 1.72 5.52
CA LYS A 76 -14.50 3.02 5.69
C LYS A 76 -13.54 4.17 5.97
N GLY A 77 -12.40 4.20 5.29
CA GLY A 77 -11.39 5.24 5.41
C GLY A 77 -10.43 5.09 6.59
N ASN A 78 -10.52 4.00 7.34
CA ASN A 78 -9.57 3.74 8.43
C ASN A 78 -8.21 3.36 7.85
N LYS A 79 -7.24 4.28 7.94
CA LYS A 79 -5.93 4.11 7.33
C LYS A 79 -5.13 2.99 7.97
N GLU A 80 -5.16 2.88 9.29
CA GLU A 80 -4.40 1.84 10.01
C GLU A 80 -4.87 0.44 9.64
N LEU A 81 -6.18 0.21 9.59
CA LEU A 81 -6.73 -1.08 9.17
C LEU A 81 -6.45 -1.37 7.70
N THR A 82 -6.52 -0.35 6.86
CA THR A 82 -6.19 -0.45 5.44
C THR A 82 -4.74 -0.91 5.26
N LEU A 83 -3.81 -0.29 5.98
CA LEU A 83 -2.39 -0.66 5.92
C LEU A 83 -2.16 -2.07 6.45
N ALA A 84 -2.80 -2.44 7.54
CA ALA A 84 -2.71 -3.79 8.09
C ALA A 84 -3.18 -4.83 7.08
N ALA A 85 -4.28 -4.57 6.40
CA ALA A 85 -4.81 -5.46 5.36
C ALA A 85 -3.92 -5.49 4.13
N TYR A 86 -3.34 -4.35 3.75
CA TYR A 86 -2.41 -4.29 2.62
C TYR A 86 -1.18 -5.18 2.87
N ASN A 87 -0.66 -5.16 4.10
CA ASN A 87 0.53 -5.94 4.48
C ASN A 87 0.22 -7.41 4.81
N ALA A 88 -0.77 -7.64 5.67
CA ALA A 88 -1.05 -8.99 6.21
C ALA A 88 -2.24 -9.69 5.55
N GLY A 89 -3.01 -8.97 4.73
CA GLY A 89 -4.21 -9.49 4.10
C GLY A 89 -5.47 -9.23 4.92
N SER A 90 -6.60 -9.07 4.22
CA SER A 90 -7.90 -8.83 4.85
C SER A 90 -8.34 -9.98 5.75
N GLY A 91 -7.94 -11.20 5.41
CA GLY A 91 -8.25 -12.38 6.22
C GLY A 91 -7.67 -12.30 7.63
N ALA A 92 -6.44 -11.82 7.75
CA ALA A 92 -5.79 -11.65 9.06
C ALA A 92 -6.48 -10.55 9.87
N VAL A 93 -6.82 -9.43 9.22
CA VAL A 93 -7.53 -8.33 9.90
C VAL A 93 -8.88 -8.82 10.42
N LYS A 94 -9.60 -9.59 9.62
CA LYS A 94 -10.90 -10.17 10.02
C LYS A 94 -10.71 -11.14 11.20
N LYS A 95 -9.71 -12.02 11.12
CA LYS A 95 -9.44 -13.02 12.14
C LYS A 95 -9.20 -12.39 13.52
N TYR A 96 -8.43 -11.30 13.56
CA TYR A 96 -8.06 -10.64 14.81
C TYR A 96 -8.96 -9.46 15.19
N GLY A 97 -9.92 -9.13 14.35
CA GLY A 97 -10.84 -8.01 14.61
C GLY A 97 -10.14 -6.65 14.63
N GLY A 98 -9.02 -6.52 13.94
CA GLY A 98 -8.22 -5.30 13.91
C GLY A 98 -6.82 -5.58 13.39
N ILE A 99 -5.86 -4.74 13.77
CA ILE A 99 -4.46 -4.95 13.37
C ILE A 99 -3.97 -6.28 13.97
N PRO A 100 -3.53 -7.24 13.11
CA PRO A 100 -3.03 -8.51 13.65
C PRO A 100 -1.82 -8.30 14.57
N PRO A 101 -1.63 -9.17 15.58
CA PRO A 101 -0.51 -9.02 16.50
C PRO A 101 0.82 -9.51 15.90
N TYR A 102 1.03 -9.28 14.62
CA TYR A 102 2.29 -9.57 13.92
C TYR A 102 3.20 -8.36 14.06
N LYS A 103 4.39 -8.58 14.57
CA LYS A 103 5.36 -7.50 14.76
C LYS A 103 5.65 -6.78 13.45
N GLU A 104 5.80 -7.52 12.34
CA GLU A 104 6.01 -6.95 11.02
C GLU A 104 4.87 -6.00 10.63
N THR A 105 3.62 -6.42 10.80
CA THR A 105 2.45 -5.62 10.44
C THR A 105 2.31 -4.39 11.34
N GLN A 106 2.52 -4.55 12.64
CA GLN A 106 2.47 -3.43 13.58
C GLN A 106 3.51 -2.37 13.23
N ASN A 107 4.75 -2.79 12.92
CA ASN A 107 5.83 -1.88 12.52
C ASN A 107 5.53 -1.22 11.17
N TYR A 108 4.97 -1.98 10.23
CA TYR A 108 4.57 -1.48 8.91
C TYR A 108 3.57 -0.34 9.06
N VAL A 109 2.49 -0.55 9.80
CA VAL A 109 1.45 0.46 10.03
C VAL A 109 2.04 1.69 10.71
N SER A 110 2.80 1.50 11.78
CA SER A 110 3.40 2.58 12.56
C SER A 110 4.36 3.42 11.72
N SER A 111 5.23 2.79 10.93
CA SER A 111 6.23 3.48 10.10
C SER A 111 5.57 4.30 9.00
N ILE A 112 4.55 3.75 8.34
CA ILE A 112 3.85 4.46 7.26
C ILE A 112 3.06 5.63 7.82
N MET A 113 2.36 5.45 8.95
CA MET A 113 1.60 6.55 9.55
C MET A 113 2.51 7.68 10.00
N ALA A 114 3.69 7.37 10.53
CA ALA A 114 4.69 8.39 10.90
C ALA A 114 5.16 9.17 9.67
N SER A 115 5.49 8.48 8.57
CA SER A 115 5.91 9.11 7.31
C SER A 115 4.77 9.96 6.72
N TYR A 116 3.57 9.45 6.75
CA TYR A 116 2.39 10.15 6.24
C TYR A 116 2.14 11.45 7.01
N ASN A 117 2.17 11.39 8.34
CA ASN A 117 1.99 12.57 9.18
C ASN A 117 3.07 13.61 8.93
N LYS A 118 4.32 13.17 8.76
CA LYS A 118 5.44 14.06 8.45
C LYS A 118 5.26 14.74 7.09
N LEU A 119 4.81 14.02 6.06
CA LEU A 119 4.53 14.60 4.76
C LEU A 119 3.43 15.67 4.84
N ASN A 120 2.41 15.45 5.65
CA ASN A 120 1.34 16.41 5.84
C ASN A 120 1.82 17.69 6.56
N GLU A 121 2.76 17.56 7.50
CA GLU A 121 3.38 18.72 8.16
C GLU A 121 4.14 19.59 7.16
N VAL A 122 4.89 18.95 6.25
CA VAL A 122 5.68 19.68 5.24
C VAL A 122 4.78 20.44 4.27
N SER A 123 3.55 19.99 4.09
CA SER A 123 2.59 20.63 3.19
C SER A 123 2.08 21.98 3.71
N LEU A 124 2.36 22.31 4.95
CA LEU A 124 2.00 23.61 5.51
C LEU A 124 2.98 24.68 5.06
#